data_2f26c28ac7c93ee347e637c9fc4ed788
#
_entry.id   2f26c28ac7c93ee347e637c9fc4ed788
#
_cell.length_a   1.000
_cell.length_b   1.000
_cell.length_c   1.000
_cell.angle_alpha   90.00
_cell.angle_beta   90.00
_cell.angle_gamma   90.00
#
_symmetry.space_group_name_H-M   'P 1'
#
loop_
_entity.id
_entity.type
_entity.pdbx_description
1 polymer ?
#
loop_
_entity_poly.entity_id
_entity_poly.type
_entity_poly.pdbx_seq_one_letter_code
_entity_poly.pdbx_strand_id
1 'polypeptide(L)' 'MTTFPHGTTIETLNDSGHVFHRVCAPGGGVCRYADNEDIAQDFAQTYEEIFNYK' A
#
# COMPACT_ATOMS: atom_id res chain seq x y z
N MET A 1 -3.67 2.09 -9.80
CA MET A 1 -2.73 2.29 -8.68
C MET A 1 -3.06 3.59 -7.97
N THR A 2 -3.01 3.57 -6.64
CA THR A 2 -3.28 4.75 -5.82
C THR A 2 -1.99 5.26 -5.22
N THR A 3 -1.75 6.56 -5.28
CA THR A 3 -0.55 7.19 -4.72
C THR A 3 -0.97 8.17 -3.63
N PHE A 4 -0.34 8.07 -2.47
CA PHE A 4 -0.62 8.91 -1.32
C PHE A 4 0.34 10.10 -1.29
N PRO A 5 0.02 11.15 -0.50
CA PRO A 5 0.81 12.38 -0.52
C PRO A 5 2.31 12.20 -0.22
N HIS A 6 2.67 11.27 0.63
CA HIS A 6 4.08 11.04 0.97
C HIS A 6 4.76 10.02 0.06
N GLY A 7 4.00 9.45 -0.90
CA GLY A 7 4.56 8.53 -1.87
C GLY A 7 4.21 7.06 -1.67
N THR A 8 3.43 6.74 -0.63
CA THR A 8 2.92 5.38 -0.45
C THR A 8 2.03 5.01 -1.64
N THR A 9 2.14 3.78 -2.12
CA THR A 9 1.34 3.33 -3.26
C THR A 9 0.57 2.07 -2.94
N ILE A 10 -0.61 1.94 -3.53
CA ILE A 10 -1.41 0.71 -3.50
C ILE A 10 -1.62 0.27 -4.93
N GLU A 11 -1.25 -0.97 -5.23
CA GLU A 11 -1.42 -1.56 -6.54
C GLU A 11 -2.34 -2.78 -6.42
N THR A 12 -3.36 -2.86 -7.27
CA THR A 12 -4.26 -4.01 -7.30
C THR A 12 -3.70 -5.06 -8.26
N LEU A 13 -3.60 -6.29 -7.78
CA LEU A 13 -3.04 -7.39 -8.53
C LEU A 13 -4.07 -8.52 -8.63
N ASN A 14 -3.98 -9.30 -9.70
CA ASN A 14 -4.87 -10.44 -9.92
C ASN A 14 -4.02 -11.64 -10.30
N ASP A 15 -4.18 -12.73 -9.55
CA ASP A 15 -3.47 -13.99 -9.82
C ASP A 15 -4.48 -15.12 -9.89
N SER A 16 -4.80 -15.57 -11.11
CA SER A 16 -5.71 -16.67 -11.35
C SER A 16 -7.08 -16.48 -10.68
N GLY A 17 -7.62 -15.27 -10.77
CA GLY A 17 -8.92 -14.95 -10.19
C GLY A 17 -8.87 -14.51 -8.74
N HIS A 18 -7.70 -14.58 -8.11
CA HIS A 18 -7.52 -14.07 -6.76
C HIS A 18 -7.03 -12.62 -6.82
N VAL A 19 -7.83 -11.71 -6.28
CA VAL A 19 -7.49 -10.27 -6.27
C VAL A 19 -6.88 -9.92 -4.93
N PHE A 20 -5.75 -9.25 -4.97
CA PHE A 20 -5.07 -8.77 -3.77
C PHE A 20 -4.38 -7.45 -4.07
N HIS A 21 -3.84 -6.82 -3.03
CA HIS A 21 -3.24 -5.50 -3.17
C HIS A 21 -1.82 -5.51 -2.63
N ARG A 22 -0.94 -4.75 -3.28
CA ARG A 22 0.41 -4.56 -2.80
C ARG A 22 0.56 -3.11 -2.36
N VAL A 23 0.93 -2.92 -1.09
CA VAL A 23 1.13 -1.60 -0.51
C VAL A 23 2.61 -1.39 -0.29
N CYS A 24 3.17 -0.36 -0.93
CA CYS A 24 4.58 -0.04 -0.81
C CYS A 24 4.77 1.28 -0.09
N ALA A 25 5.74 1.31 0.81
CA ALA A 25 6.13 2.53 1.50
C ALA A 25 6.71 3.55 0.52
N PRO A 26 6.74 4.83 0.89
CA PRO A 26 7.40 5.85 0.08
C PRO A 26 8.83 5.42 -0.27
N GLY A 27 9.19 5.55 -1.54
CA GLY A 27 10.48 5.10 -2.04
C GLY A 27 10.50 3.65 -2.52
N GLY A 28 9.47 2.87 -2.18
CA GLY A 28 9.34 1.50 -2.68
C GLY A 28 10.24 0.46 -2.03
N GLY A 29 10.93 0.81 -0.94
CA GLY A 29 11.86 -0.11 -0.29
C GLY A 29 11.21 -1.19 0.55
N VAL A 30 9.97 -0.97 1.01
CA VAL A 30 9.22 -1.93 1.82
C VAL A 30 7.83 -2.05 1.25
N CYS A 31 7.39 -3.28 1.00
CA CYS A 31 6.06 -3.54 0.48
C CYS A 31 5.38 -4.64 1.29
N ARG A 32 4.06 -4.56 1.40
CA ARG A 32 3.25 -5.58 2.06
C ARG A 32 2.06 -5.93 1.17
N TYR A 33 1.56 -7.14 1.33
CA TYR A 33 0.39 -7.60 0.60
C TYR A 33 -0.82 -7.58 1.50
N ALA A 34 -1.97 -7.23 0.94
CA ALA A 34 -3.25 -7.18 1.65
C ALA A 34 -4.29 -7.95 0.84
N ASP A 35 -5.14 -8.73 1.53
CA ASP A 35 -6.15 -9.53 0.87
C ASP A 35 -7.36 -8.72 0.42
N ASN A 36 -7.57 -7.54 1.02
CA ASN A 36 -8.67 -6.67 0.65
C ASN A 36 -8.26 -5.21 0.76
N GLU A 37 -9.14 -4.34 0.24
CA GLU A 37 -8.83 -2.91 0.19
C GLU A 37 -8.77 -2.26 1.57
N ASP A 38 -9.60 -2.71 2.51
CA ASP A 38 -9.59 -2.14 3.86
C ASP A 38 -8.24 -2.35 4.54
N ILE A 39 -7.68 -3.55 4.42
CA ILE A 39 -6.36 -3.85 4.97
C ILE A 39 -5.29 -3.06 4.23
N ALA A 40 -5.41 -2.93 2.90
CA ALA A 40 -4.47 -2.15 2.10
C ALA A 40 -4.46 -0.68 2.54
N GLN A 41 -5.62 -0.10 2.76
CA GLN A 41 -5.73 1.28 3.22
C GLN A 41 -5.09 1.45 4.61
N ASP A 42 -5.28 0.48 5.48
CA ASP A 42 -4.68 0.50 6.81
C ASP A 42 -3.15 0.53 6.73
N PHE A 43 -2.57 -0.34 5.90
CA PHE A 43 -1.13 -0.36 5.70
C PHE A 43 -0.63 0.97 5.12
N ALA A 44 -1.34 1.49 4.13
CA ALA A 44 -0.95 2.74 3.49
C ALA A 44 -0.98 3.90 4.49
N GLN A 45 -2.02 3.97 5.31
CA GLN A 45 -2.13 5.00 6.33
C GLN A 45 -0.99 4.91 7.33
N THR A 46 -0.64 3.70 7.75
CA THR A 46 0.48 3.49 8.66
C THR A 46 1.79 4.02 8.07
N TYR A 47 2.06 3.69 6.80
CA TYR A 47 3.26 4.19 6.14
C TYR A 47 3.26 5.70 6.02
N GLU A 48 2.11 6.30 5.68
CA GLU A 48 2.01 7.75 5.56
C GLU A 48 2.25 8.43 6.90
N GLU A 49 1.74 7.86 7.99
CA GLU A 49 1.97 8.41 9.32
C GLU A 49 3.44 8.34 9.72
N ILE A 50 4.11 7.22 9.45
CA ILE A 50 5.53 7.07 9.77
C ILE A 50 6.35 8.13 9.05
N PHE A 51 6.06 8.36 7.78
CA PHE A 51 6.82 9.33 6.98
C PHE A 51 6.41 10.77 7.28
N ASN A 52 5.23 10.97 7.84
CA ASN A 52 4.78 12.30 8.24
C ASN A 52 5.52 12.84 9.46
N TYR A 53 6.12 11.96 10.26
CA TYR A 53 6.88 12.36 11.44
C TYR A 53 8.28 12.90 11.12
N LYS A 54 8.62 12.92 9.87
CA LYS A 54 9.86 13.53 9.42
C LYS A 54 9.65 15.01 9.09
#